data_78b4bb9aa28421caca2f24243e5b66df
#
_entry.id   78b4bb9aa28421caca2f24243e5b66df
#
_cell.length_a   1.000
_cell.length_b   1.000
_cell.length_c   1.000
_cell.angle_alpha   90.00
_cell.angle_beta   90.00
_cell.angle_gamma   90.00
#
_symmetry.space_group_name_H-M   'P 1'
#
loop_
_entity.id
_entity.type
_entity.pdbx_description
1 polymer ?
#
loop_
_entity_poly.entity_id
_entity_poly.type
_entity_poly.pdbx_seq_one_letter_code
_entity_poly.pdbx_strand_id
1 'polypeptide(L)'
;MKYLYFLTLALLALLTVAPMMGQSSFYDFKVEDIHGKEYDLAQLKGKKVLVVNTASKCGFTPQYEGLESIYRKYGGEDFVVLGFPSNDFLGQEPGSNEEIATFCSTRFDVSFPMMSKISVKGKHIHPLYRWLTKASENGVEDSKVSWNFQKYMIDENGNLVGHFSPKKKPQSDEIINWITE
;
A
#
# COMPACT_ATOMS: atom_id res chain seq x y z
N MET A 1 65.97 40.87 -16.61
CA MET A 1 65.40 39.62 -16.11
C MET A 1 64.05 39.94 -15.50
N LYS A 2 62.97 39.60 -16.20
CA LYS A 2 61.56 39.85 -15.75
C LYS A 2 60.94 38.49 -15.42
N TYR A 3 60.66 38.26 -14.11
CA TYR A 3 59.97 37.06 -13.65
C TYR A 3 58.45 37.28 -13.79
N LEU A 4 57.82 36.47 -14.66
CA LEU A 4 56.41 36.45 -14.87
C LEU A 4 55.81 35.41 -13.92
N TYR A 5 55.08 35.85 -12.92
CA TYR A 5 54.34 34.92 -11.99
C TYR A 5 53.01 34.57 -12.62
N PHE A 6 52.83 33.30 -12.99
CA PHE A 6 51.53 32.72 -13.33
C PHE A 6 50.80 32.37 -12.03
N LEU A 7 49.74 33.13 -11.71
CA LEU A 7 48.79 32.76 -10.68
C LEU A 7 47.79 31.77 -11.32
N THR A 8 47.90 30.51 -10.97
CA THR A 8 46.87 29.50 -11.29
C THR A 8 45.79 29.55 -10.20
N LEU A 9 44.63 30.14 -10.54
CA LEU A 9 43.42 30.06 -9.70
C LEU A 9 42.83 28.64 -9.80
N ALA A 10 43.02 27.84 -8.78
CA ALA A 10 42.31 26.57 -8.63
C ALA A 10 40.88 26.84 -8.17
N LEU A 11 39.92 26.74 -9.11
CA LEU A 11 38.50 26.84 -8.82
C LEU A 11 38.03 25.53 -8.17
N LEU A 12 37.93 25.52 -6.83
CA LEU A 12 37.40 24.41 -6.06
C LEU A 12 35.88 24.41 -6.20
N ALA A 13 35.35 23.59 -7.14
CA ALA A 13 33.91 23.37 -7.26
C ALA A 13 33.41 22.58 -6.06
N LEU A 14 32.81 23.27 -5.08
CA LEU A 14 32.05 22.61 -4.02
C LEU A 14 30.82 21.93 -4.69
N LEU A 15 30.90 20.63 -4.94
CA LEU A 15 29.76 19.79 -5.22
C LEU A 15 28.89 19.72 -3.94
N THR A 16 27.90 20.59 -3.86
CA THR A 16 26.82 20.46 -2.88
C THR A 16 26.02 19.21 -3.23
N VAL A 17 26.29 18.10 -2.57
CA VAL A 17 25.41 16.93 -2.55
C VAL A 17 24.13 17.38 -1.85
N ALA A 18 23.11 17.76 -2.62
CA ALA A 18 21.77 17.93 -2.07
C ALA A 18 21.38 16.61 -1.40
N PRO A 19 20.83 16.62 -0.16
CA PRO A 19 20.32 15.41 0.42
C PRO A 19 19.24 14.89 -0.54
N MET A 20 19.42 13.72 -1.13
CA MET A 20 18.34 12.97 -1.73
C MET A 20 17.31 12.78 -0.62
N MET A 21 16.22 13.51 -0.67
CA MET A 21 15.04 13.18 0.14
C MET A 21 14.70 11.75 -0.25
N GLY A 22 15.01 10.81 0.63
CA GLY A 22 14.73 9.40 0.41
C GLY A 22 13.25 9.27 0.07
N GLN A 23 12.97 8.60 -1.03
CA GLN A 23 11.61 8.22 -1.40
C GLN A 23 11.00 7.50 -0.21
N SER A 24 9.80 7.91 0.22
CA SER A 24 9.11 7.26 1.34
C SER A 24 8.81 5.80 0.97
N SER A 25 9.09 4.91 1.91
CA SER A 25 8.78 3.48 1.80
C SER A 25 7.39 3.20 2.36
N PHE A 26 6.76 2.11 1.91
CA PHE A 26 5.56 1.56 2.54
C PHE A 26 5.73 1.37 4.06
N TYR A 27 6.93 1.05 4.51
CA TYR A 27 7.25 0.82 5.92
C TYR A 27 7.35 2.08 6.78
N ASP A 28 7.29 3.27 6.18
CA ASP A 28 7.31 4.54 6.92
C ASP A 28 5.92 4.94 7.43
N PHE A 29 4.88 4.19 7.06
CA PHE A 29 3.52 4.48 7.45
C PHE A 29 3.10 3.72 8.72
N LYS A 30 2.31 4.41 9.53
CA LYS A 30 1.53 3.85 10.62
C LYS A 30 0.07 4.06 10.31
N VAL A 31 -0.73 3.05 10.56
CA VAL A 31 -2.18 3.06 10.36
C VAL A 31 -2.87 2.57 11.64
N GLU A 32 -4.18 2.60 11.69
CA GLU A 32 -4.93 1.96 12.77
C GLU A 32 -5.53 0.65 12.27
N ASP A 33 -5.49 -0.38 13.11
CA ASP A 33 -6.23 -1.61 12.85
C ASP A 33 -7.73 -1.39 13.03
N ILE A 34 -8.54 -2.38 12.71
CA ILE A 34 -10.01 -2.29 12.76
C ILE A 34 -10.53 -2.03 14.20
N HIS A 35 -9.70 -2.23 15.22
CA HIS A 35 -10.02 -1.98 16.63
C HIS A 35 -9.47 -0.63 17.13
N GLY A 36 -8.88 0.20 16.24
CA GLY A 36 -8.33 1.51 16.58
C GLY A 36 -6.94 1.48 17.23
N LYS A 37 -6.25 0.33 17.21
CA LYS A 37 -4.89 0.21 17.70
C LYS A 37 -3.90 0.57 16.60
N GLU A 38 -2.83 1.31 16.95
CA GLU A 38 -1.74 1.60 16.01
C GLU A 38 -1.13 0.30 15.46
N TYR A 39 -1.03 0.25 14.14
CA TYR A 39 -0.41 -0.81 13.37
C TYR A 39 0.75 -0.21 12.56
N ASP A 40 1.97 -0.45 13.00
CA ASP A 40 3.19 0.02 12.34
C ASP A 40 3.51 -0.90 11.15
N LEU A 41 3.49 -0.35 9.92
CA LEU A 41 3.77 -1.14 8.72
C LEU A 41 5.23 -1.62 8.66
N ALA A 42 6.14 -1.03 9.45
CA ALA A 42 7.52 -1.49 9.56
C ALA A 42 7.65 -2.95 10.08
N GLN A 43 6.64 -3.46 10.82
CA GLN A 43 6.61 -4.86 11.26
C GLN A 43 6.45 -5.87 10.11
N LEU A 44 6.11 -5.38 8.91
CA LEU A 44 5.92 -6.20 7.71
C LEU A 44 7.18 -6.29 6.83
N LYS A 45 8.31 -5.73 7.27
CA LYS A 45 9.57 -5.82 6.53
C LYS A 45 9.92 -7.27 6.20
N GLY A 46 10.34 -7.50 4.96
CA GLY A 46 10.65 -8.82 4.46
C GLY A 46 9.45 -9.61 3.93
N LYS A 47 8.24 -9.03 3.98
CA LYS A 47 7.03 -9.68 3.46
C LYS A 47 6.52 -8.97 2.21
N LYS A 48 5.98 -9.73 1.27
CA LYS A 48 5.10 -9.22 0.23
C LYS A 48 3.77 -8.82 0.85
N VAL A 49 3.25 -7.65 0.50
CA VAL A 49 2.01 -7.14 1.06
C VAL A 49 1.00 -6.85 -0.06
N LEU A 50 -0.18 -7.48 0.01
CA LEU A 50 -1.31 -7.16 -0.85
C LEU A 50 -2.25 -6.20 -0.13
N VAL A 51 -2.20 -4.92 -0.49
CA VAL A 51 -3.07 -3.87 0.06
C VAL A 51 -4.35 -3.79 -0.75
N VAL A 52 -5.50 -3.91 -0.10
CA VAL A 52 -6.82 -3.96 -0.77
C VAL A 52 -7.79 -3.01 -0.09
N ASN A 53 -8.41 -2.10 -0.84
CA ASN A 53 -9.54 -1.33 -0.31
C ASN A 53 -10.85 -2.13 -0.42
N THR A 54 -11.59 -2.23 0.66
CA THR A 54 -12.73 -3.15 0.78
C THR A 54 -14.04 -2.43 1.07
N ALA A 55 -15.15 -3.13 0.86
CA ALA A 55 -16.49 -2.67 1.23
C ALA A 55 -17.46 -3.85 1.41
N SER A 56 -18.41 -3.72 2.37
CA SER A 56 -19.37 -4.75 2.73
C SER A 56 -20.61 -4.82 1.82
N LYS A 57 -20.92 -3.73 1.07
CA LYS A 57 -22.13 -3.63 0.22
C LYS A 57 -21.80 -3.42 -1.26
N CYS A 58 -20.75 -4.06 -1.76
CA CYS A 58 -20.26 -3.96 -3.12
C CYS A 58 -20.55 -5.26 -3.90
N GLY A 59 -20.76 -5.17 -5.22
CA GLY A 59 -20.84 -6.37 -6.07
C GLY A 59 -19.57 -7.23 -6.06
N PHE A 60 -18.42 -6.65 -5.64
CA PHE A 60 -17.17 -7.37 -5.46
C PHE A 60 -16.92 -7.90 -4.04
N THR A 61 -17.82 -7.69 -3.09
CA THR A 61 -17.70 -8.19 -1.70
C THR A 61 -17.39 -9.69 -1.60
N PRO A 62 -17.89 -10.58 -2.50
CA PRO A 62 -17.49 -11.99 -2.49
C PRO A 62 -15.99 -12.24 -2.70
N GLN A 63 -15.21 -11.24 -3.14
CA GLN A 63 -13.76 -11.38 -3.21
C GLN A 63 -13.06 -11.54 -1.85
N TYR A 64 -13.74 -11.25 -0.73
CA TYR A 64 -13.22 -11.59 0.61
C TYR A 64 -12.89 -13.09 0.72
N GLU A 65 -13.71 -13.98 0.15
CA GLU A 65 -13.44 -15.43 0.14
C GLU A 65 -12.11 -15.75 -0.57
N GLY A 66 -11.86 -15.09 -1.71
CA GLY A 66 -10.61 -15.28 -2.46
C GLY A 66 -9.40 -14.69 -1.73
N LEU A 67 -9.55 -13.52 -1.09
CA LEU A 67 -8.49 -12.91 -0.28
C LEU A 67 -8.15 -13.78 0.93
N GLU A 68 -9.15 -14.27 1.63
CA GLU A 68 -8.95 -15.20 2.76
C GLU A 68 -8.32 -16.51 2.32
N SER A 69 -8.74 -17.07 1.18
CA SER A 69 -8.16 -18.29 0.62
C SER A 69 -6.66 -18.15 0.32
N ILE A 70 -6.22 -17.06 -0.32
CA ILE A 70 -4.80 -16.83 -0.58
C ILE A 70 -4.04 -16.52 0.71
N TYR A 71 -4.64 -15.81 1.65
CA TYR A 71 -4.03 -15.53 2.93
C TYR A 71 -3.82 -16.79 3.76
N ARG A 72 -4.80 -17.70 3.85
CA ARG A 72 -4.66 -19.00 4.54
C ARG A 72 -3.61 -19.89 3.90
N LYS A 73 -3.48 -19.82 2.58
CA LYS A 73 -2.55 -20.69 1.84
C LYS A 73 -1.12 -20.19 1.85
N TYR A 74 -0.92 -18.89 1.72
CA TYR A 74 0.39 -18.29 1.50
C TYR A 74 0.80 -17.29 2.59
N GLY A 75 -0.13 -16.86 3.44
CA GLY A 75 0.13 -15.92 4.53
C GLY A 75 1.04 -16.51 5.60
N GLY A 76 1.80 -15.65 6.28
CA GLY A 76 2.72 -16.05 7.32
C GLY A 76 3.99 -15.25 7.34
N GLU A 77 5.13 -15.89 7.14
CA GLU A 77 6.44 -15.21 7.19
C GLU A 77 6.67 -14.32 5.98
N ASP A 78 6.27 -14.75 4.77
CA ASP A 78 6.65 -14.10 3.51
C ASP A 78 5.54 -13.28 2.85
N PHE A 79 4.29 -13.43 3.26
CA PHE A 79 3.15 -12.77 2.61
C PHE A 79 2.06 -12.38 3.60
N VAL A 80 1.42 -11.22 3.33
CA VAL A 80 0.25 -10.75 4.09
C VAL A 80 -0.73 -10.01 3.19
N VAL A 81 -2.03 -10.13 3.50
CA VAL A 81 -3.10 -9.27 2.97
C VAL A 81 -3.43 -8.20 4.00
N LEU A 82 -3.56 -6.94 3.58
CA LEU A 82 -4.08 -5.85 4.41
C LEU A 82 -5.38 -5.32 3.80
N GLY A 83 -6.49 -5.42 4.53
CA GLY A 83 -7.78 -4.89 4.14
C GLY A 83 -8.02 -3.49 4.69
N PHE A 84 -8.36 -2.52 3.83
CA PHE A 84 -8.70 -1.15 4.19
C PHE A 84 -10.15 -0.85 3.81
N PRO A 85 -11.10 -0.90 4.73
CA PRO A 85 -12.49 -0.50 4.45
C PRO A 85 -12.56 0.95 3.99
N SER A 86 -13.39 1.23 2.97
CA SER A 86 -13.58 2.60 2.46
C SER A 86 -14.99 2.85 1.99
N ASN A 87 -15.55 3.99 2.41
CA ASN A 87 -16.90 4.41 2.03
C ASN A 87 -16.95 5.33 0.80
N ASP A 88 -15.83 5.50 0.08
CA ASP A 88 -15.68 6.49 -0.99
C ASP A 88 -16.42 6.11 -2.29
N PHE A 89 -16.88 4.89 -2.41
CA PHE A 89 -17.57 4.39 -3.60
C PHE A 89 -19.05 4.14 -3.31
N LEU A 90 -19.87 5.14 -3.61
CA LEU A 90 -21.33 5.13 -3.47
C LEU A 90 -21.83 4.76 -2.06
N GLY A 91 -21.06 5.05 -1.01
CA GLY A 91 -21.47 4.74 0.35
C GLY A 91 -21.57 3.23 0.63
N GLN A 92 -20.77 2.40 -0.06
CA GLN A 92 -20.86 0.94 0.05
C GLN A 92 -20.18 0.34 1.30
N GLU A 93 -19.60 1.19 2.17
CA GLU A 93 -19.07 0.79 3.47
C GLU A 93 -19.59 1.71 4.60
N PRO A 94 -20.91 1.71 4.87
CA PRO A 94 -21.51 2.65 5.82
C PRO A 94 -21.28 2.29 7.28
N GLY A 95 -20.92 1.04 7.60
CA GLY A 95 -20.76 0.53 8.96
C GLY A 95 -19.65 1.21 9.77
N SER A 96 -19.69 1.09 11.09
CA SER A 96 -18.56 1.39 11.98
C SER A 96 -17.46 0.34 11.82
N ASN A 97 -16.27 0.59 12.39
CA ASN A 97 -15.19 -0.40 12.38
C ASN A 97 -15.61 -1.72 13.04
N GLU A 98 -16.37 -1.66 14.15
CA GLU A 98 -16.89 -2.83 14.87
C GLU A 98 -17.89 -3.63 14.02
N GLU A 99 -18.78 -2.93 13.31
CA GLU A 99 -19.74 -3.57 12.40
C GLU A 99 -19.03 -4.24 11.22
N ILE A 100 -18.00 -3.59 10.68
CA ILE A 100 -17.18 -4.13 9.60
C ILE A 100 -16.40 -5.36 10.08
N ALA A 101 -15.76 -5.29 11.25
CA ALA A 101 -15.03 -6.41 11.84
C ALA A 101 -15.95 -7.62 12.03
N THR A 102 -17.14 -7.39 12.60
CA THR A 102 -18.16 -8.42 12.78
C THR A 102 -18.62 -9.01 11.44
N PHE A 103 -18.90 -8.17 10.45
CA PHE A 103 -19.28 -8.60 9.11
C PHE A 103 -18.21 -9.49 8.45
N CYS A 104 -16.95 -9.05 8.48
CA CYS A 104 -15.83 -9.78 7.87
C CYS A 104 -15.61 -11.14 8.54
N SER A 105 -15.63 -11.19 9.88
CA SER A 105 -15.41 -12.44 10.63
C SER A 105 -16.59 -13.41 10.47
N THR A 106 -17.83 -12.94 10.61
CA THR A 106 -19.00 -13.85 10.61
C THR A 106 -19.42 -14.29 9.21
N ARG A 107 -19.23 -13.44 8.20
CA ARG A 107 -19.70 -13.71 6.82
C ARG A 107 -18.67 -14.42 5.95
N PHE A 108 -17.38 -14.10 6.17
CA PHE A 108 -16.28 -14.55 5.29
C PHE A 108 -15.13 -15.21 6.05
N ASP A 109 -15.26 -15.34 7.39
CA ASP A 109 -14.21 -15.91 8.25
C ASP A 109 -12.83 -15.28 8.01
N VAL A 110 -12.81 -13.95 7.76
CA VAL A 110 -11.60 -13.19 7.49
C VAL A 110 -10.65 -13.24 8.66
N SER A 111 -9.44 -13.72 8.42
CA SER A 111 -8.35 -13.83 9.41
C SER A 111 -7.15 -12.93 9.08
N PHE A 112 -7.07 -12.38 7.88
CA PHE A 112 -6.04 -11.39 7.56
C PHE A 112 -6.30 -10.04 8.24
N PRO A 113 -5.24 -9.25 8.51
CA PRO A 113 -5.37 -7.95 9.17
C PRO A 113 -6.30 -6.99 8.43
N MET A 114 -7.34 -6.54 9.15
CA MET A 114 -8.22 -5.46 8.72
C MET A 114 -7.84 -4.16 9.43
N MET A 115 -7.77 -3.07 8.67
CA MET A 115 -7.46 -1.74 9.18
C MET A 115 -8.73 -0.93 9.41
N SER A 116 -8.64 0.16 10.16
CA SER A 116 -9.71 1.14 10.33
C SER A 116 -10.17 1.70 8.98
N LYS A 117 -11.44 2.08 8.91
CA LYS A 117 -12.04 2.66 7.72
C LYS A 117 -11.38 4.01 7.39
N ILE A 118 -10.90 4.15 6.16
CA ILE A 118 -10.21 5.35 5.67
C ILE A 118 -10.77 5.83 4.33
N SER A 119 -10.41 7.06 3.94
CA SER A 119 -10.62 7.56 2.58
C SER A 119 -9.45 7.15 1.68
N VAL A 120 -9.76 6.56 0.51
CA VAL A 120 -8.78 6.09 -0.47
C VAL A 120 -8.70 6.97 -1.72
N LYS A 121 -9.50 8.05 -1.77
CA LYS A 121 -9.49 9.04 -2.85
C LYS A 121 -9.99 10.41 -2.41
N GLY A 122 -9.85 11.42 -3.29
CA GLY A 122 -10.40 12.75 -3.09
C GLY A 122 -9.63 13.59 -2.07
N LYS A 123 -10.29 14.65 -1.55
CA LYS A 123 -9.66 15.67 -0.70
C LYS A 123 -9.10 15.10 0.62
N HIS A 124 -9.72 14.07 1.15
CA HIS A 124 -9.39 13.47 2.45
C HIS A 124 -8.65 12.14 2.30
N ILE A 125 -8.04 11.89 1.14
CA ILE A 125 -7.27 10.68 0.89
C ILE A 125 -6.23 10.45 1.99
N HIS A 126 -6.21 9.24 2.54
CA HIS A 126 -5.23 8.85 3.55
C HIS A 126 -3.80 8.91 2.99
N PRO A 127 -2.77 9.34 3.76
CA PRO A 127 -1.39 9.46 3.27
C PRO A 127 -0.86 8.20 2.60
N LEU A 128 -1.12 7.01 3.15
CA LEU A 128 -0.75 5.74 2.54
C LEU A 128 -1.34 5.58 1.13
N TYR A 129 -2.64 5.88 0.95
CA TYR A 129 -3.27 5.76 -0.37
C TYR A 129 -2.84 6.85 -1.34
N ARG A 130 -2.45 8.02 -0.84
CA ARG A 130 -1.79 9.04 -1.66
C ARG A 130 -0.45 8.52 -2.17
N TRP A 131 0.36 7.93 -1.31
CA TRP A 131 1.61 7.29 -1.69
C TRP A 131 1.39 6.16 -2.72
N LEU A 132 0.44 5.26 -2.50
CA LEU A 132 0.11 4.17 -3.43
C LEU A 132 -0.29 4.67 -4.83
N THR A 133 -0.76 5.92 -4.94
CA THR A 133 -1.36 6.44 -6.19
C THR A 133 -0.54 7.54 -6.86
N LYS A 134 0.60 7.98 -6.29
CA LYS A 134 1.41 9.10 -6.81
C LYS A 134 2.85 8.70 -7.09
N ALA A 135 3.24 8.70 -8.36
CA ALA A 135 4.61 8.42 -8.79
C ALA A 135 5.65 9.34 -8.10
N SER A 136 5.28 10.59 -7.82
CA SER A 136 6.15 11.52 -7.09
C SER A 136 6.44 11.10 -5.64
N GLU A 137 5.65 10.21 -5.06
CA GLU A 137 5.80 9.71 -3.70
C GLU A 137 6.30 8.24 -3.68
N ASN A 138 5.79 7.38 -4.59
CA ASN A 138 6.14 5.95 -4.65
C ASN A 138 7.27 5.63 -5.64
N GLY A 139 7.58 6.54 -6.58
CA GLY A 139 8.63 6.40 -7.58
C GLY A 139 8.35 5.40 -8.71
N VAL A 140 7.15 4.85 -8.78
CA VAL A 140 6.80 3.79 -9.73
C VAL A 140 5.75 4.26 -10.72
N GLU A 141 4.54 4.62 -10.26
CA GLU A 141 3.45 4.97 -11.14
C GLU A 141 2.45 5.96 -10.54
N ASP A 142 1.84 6.77 -11.40
CA ASP A 142 0.59 7.45 -11.10
C ASP A 142 -0.58 6.51 -11.39
N SER A 143 -1.43 6.33 -10.39
CA SER A 143 -2.64 5.53 -10.51
C SER A 143 -3.81 6.21 -9.80
N LYS A 144 -4.96 5.56 -9.83
CA LYS A 144 -6.12 5.97 -9.02
C LYS A 144 -6.87 4.74 -8.55
N VAL A 145 -7.41 4.80 -7.32
CA VAL A 145 -8.35 3.77 -6.88
C VAL A 145 -9.64 3.93 -7.68
N SER A 146 -9.88 2.98 -8.57
CA SER A 146 -11.00 3.04 -9.51
C SER A 146 -12.32 2.55 -8.92
N TRP A 147 -12.28 1.60 -7.97
CA TRP A 147 -13.43 1.04 -7.26
C TRP A 147 -12.99 0.27 -6.00
N ASN A 148 -13.96 -0.22 -5.21
CA ASN A 148 -13.68 -1.17 -4.14
C ASN A 148 -13.00 -2.45 -4.67
N PHE A 149 -12.14 -3.06 -3.87
CA PHE A 149 -11.35 -4.25 -4.18
C PHE A 149 -10.25 -4.04 -5.22
N GLN A 150 -9.74 -2.81 -5.40
CA GLN A 150 -8.46 -2.60 -6.08
C GLN A 150 -7.32 -3.10 -5.19
N LYS A 151 -6.31 -3.69 -5.80
CA LYS A 151 -5.18 -4.31 -5.11
C LYS A 151 -3.90 -3.59 -5.49
N TYR A 152 -3.05 -3.31 -4.50
CA TYR A 152 -1.69 -2.81 -4.67
C TYR A 152 -0.71 -3.84 -4.14
N MET A 153 0.37 -4.07 -4.87
CA MET A 153 1.41 -5.05 -4.55
C MET A 153 2.64 -4.32 -4.01
N ILE A 154 3.09 -4.72 -2.82
CA ILE A 154 4.30 -4.20 -2.19
C ILE A 154 5.28 -5.34 -2.06
N ASP A 155 6.53 -5.13 -2.50
CA ASP A 155 7.60 -6.11 -2.37
C ASP A 155 8.17 -6.20 -0.94
N GLU A 156 9.07 -7.13 -0.71
CA GLU A 156 9.73 -7.39 0.57
C GLU A 156 10.59 -6.21 1.06
N ASN A 157 10.91 -5.27 0.18
CA ASN A 157 11.67 -4.07 0.48
C ASN A 157 10.78 -2.85 0.78
N GLY A 158 9.45 -3.00 0.65
CA GLY A 158 8.48 -1.93 0.86
C GLY A 158 8.29 -1.02 -0.35
N ASN A 159 8.67 -1.46 -1.54
CA ASN A 159 8.43 -0.73 -2.79
C ASN A 159 7.08 -1.14 -3.39
N LEU A 160 6.39 -0.18 -4.00
CA LEU A 160 5.24 -0.48 -4.84
C LEU A 160 5.74 -1.23 -6.09
N VAL A 161 5.14 -2.39 -6.37
CA VAL A 161 5.41 -3.18 -7.59
C VAL A 161 4.43 -2.82 -8.71
N GLY A 162 3.19 -2.51 -8.34
CA GLY A 162 2.12 -2.18 -9.25
C GLY A 162 0.75 -2.42 -8.62
N HIS A 163 -0.29 -2.38 -9.46
CA HIS A 163 -1.65 -2.60 -8.98
C HIS A 163 -2.49 -3.45 -9.92
N PHE A 164 -3.51 -4.08 -9.38
CA PHE A 164 -4.54 -4.78 -10.16
C PHE A 164 -5.90 -4.10 -10.03
N SER A 165 -6.64 -4.09 -11.12
CA SER A 165 -8.00 -3.55 -11.13
C SER A 165 -8.92 -4.31 -10.17
N PRO A 166 -10.03 -3.69 -9.72
CA PRO A 166 -11.03 -4.35 -8.88
C PRO A 166 -11.56 -5.67 -9.43
N LYS A 167 -11.64 -5.79 -10.78
CA LYS A 167 -12.13 -7.00 -11.47
C LYS A 167 -11.18 -8.19 -11.38
N LYS A 168 -9.89 -7.96 -11.14
CA LYS A 168 -8.91 -9.04 -11.00
C LYS A 168 -9.22 -9.85 -9.75
N LYS A 169 -9.49 -11.14 -9.91
CA LYS A 169 -9.77 -12.04 -8.78
C LYS A 169 -8.52 -12.26 -7.95
N PRO A 170 -8.63 -12.33 -6.61
CA PRO A 170 -7.47 -12.56 -5.74
C PRO A 170 -6.70 -13.85 -6.06
N GLN A 171 -7.39 -14.86 -6.56
CA GLN A 171 -6.83 -16.18 -6.91
C GLN A 171 -6.39 -16.28 -8.37
N SER A 172 -6.22 -15.14 -9.09
CA SER A 172 -5.71 -15.18 -10.47
C SER A 172 -4.24 -15.58 -10.50
N ASP A 173 -3.83 -16.23 -11.60
CA ASP A 173 -2.46 -16.71 -11.76
C ASP A 173 -1.43 -15.60 -11.57
N GLU A 174 -1.72 -14.37 -12.03
CA GLU A 174 -0.78 -13.25 -11.90
C GLU A 174 -0.55 -12.85 -10.45
N ILE A 175 -1.59 -12.90 -9.59
CA ILE A 175 -1.43 -12.62 -8.15
C ILE A 175 -0.72 -13.78 -7.47
N ILE A 176 -1.09 -15.02 -7.80
CA ILE A 176 -0.46 -16.22 -7.23
C ILE A 176 1.02 -16.29 -7.60
N ASN A 177 1.36 -16.07 -8.88
CA ASN A 177 2.76 -16.07 -9.31
C ASN A 177 3.57 -14.99 -8.58
N TRP A 178 3.03 -13.77 -8.50
CA TRP A 178 3.70 -12.70 -7.74
C TRP A 178 3.91 -13.06 -6.25
N ILE A 179 2.96 -13.77 -5.61
CA ILE A 179 3.14 -14.21 -4.22
C ILE A 179 4.26 -15.26 -4.11
N THR A 180 4.38 -16.17 -5.08
CA THR A 180 5.22 -17.37 -4.99
C THR A 180 6.61 -17.25 -5.65
N GLU A 181 6.86 -16.23 -6.46
CA GLU A 181 8.16 -15.90 -7.04
C GLU A 181 9.09 -15.22 -6.04
#